data_c3f6378210abaa6bf252066952b45b47
#
_entry.id   c3f6378210abaa6bf252066952b45b47
#
_cell.length_a   1.000
_cell.length_b   1.000
_cell.length_c   1.000
_cell.angle_alpha   90.00
_cell.angle_beta   90.00
_cell.angle_gamma   90.00
#
_symmetry.space_group_name_H-M   'P 1'
#
loop_
_entity.id
_entity.type
_entity.pdbx_description
1 polymer ?
#
loop_
_entity_poly.entity_id
_entity_poly.type
_entity_poly.pdbx_seq_one_letter_code
_entity_poly.pdbx_strand_id
1 'polypeptide(L)'
;MLINPAIGPQILLGEIITNLKLKTDEPTDNKCSNCNKCIEACPTSALTPDGRFDANKCISYLTIEYKDQIPADLAEKIGARLFGCDECLLACPYNKNAPVCKNADFTFYPNRAFANLKEVLKMTEEQFNTMFFNSPLARIGLQKLRTTAELCLTNITE
;
A
#
# COMPACT_ATOMS: atom_id res chain seq x y z
N MET A 1 3.26 12.05 -5.60
CA MET A 1 3.17 11.50 -4.23
C MET A 1 3.01 12.66 -3.25
N LEU A 2 2.12 12.55 -2.26
CA LEU A 2 1.98 13.57 -1.22
C LEU A 2 3.05 13.36 -0.15
N ILE A 3 3.68 14.45 0.30
CA ILE A 3 4.77 14.39 1.28
C ILE A 3 4.55 15.51 2.31
N ASN A 4 4.50 15.14 3.59
CA ASN A 4 4.62 16.10 4.66
C ASN A 4 6.09 16.16 5.10
N PRO A 5 6.75 17.34 5.04
CA PRO A 5 8.19 17.43 5.34
C PRO A 5 8.57 17.01 6.76
N ALA A 6 7.65 17.09 7.71
CA ALA A 6 7.90 16.76 9.12
C ALA A 6 7.65 15.28 9.45
N ILE A 7 6.68 14.63 8.78
CA ILE A 7 6.24 13.28 9.11
C ILE A 7 6.40 12.28 7.95
N GLY A 8 6.92 12.73 6.82
CA GLY A 8 7.20 11.88 5.67
C GLY A 8 6.00 11.62 4.74
N PRO A 9 6.10 10.61 3.87
CA PRO A 9 5.08 10.28 2.88
C PRO A 9 4.03 9.26 3.37
N GLN A 10 4.27 8.57 4.50
CA GLN A 10 3.35 7.57 5.06
C GLN A 10 2.26 8.25 5.89
N ILE A 11 1.32 8.91 5.20
CA ILE A 11 0.23 9.65 5.81
C ILE A 11 -1.11 9.17 5.29
N LEU A 12 -2.12 9.17 6.15
CA LEU A 12 -3.51 8.98 5.78
C LEU A 12 -4.18 10.33 5.69
N LEU A 13 -4.95 10.54 4.63
CA LEU A 13 -5.74 11.74 4.42
C LEU A 13 -7.14 11.54 4.98
N GLY A 14 -7.68 12.57 5.64
CA GLY A 14 -9.07 12.61 6.08
C GLY A 14 -9.65 14.00 5.80
N GLU A 15 -10.96 14.05 5.60
CA GLU A 15 -11.70 15.27 5.33
C GLU A 15 -12.86 15.42 6.33
N ILE A 16 -13.09 16.63 6.79
CA ILE A 16 -14.21 16.98 7.64
C ILE A 16 -15.04 18.05 6.92
N ILE A 17 -16.29 17.71 6.56
CA ILE A 17 -17.23 18.66 5.99
C ILE A 17 -17.83 19.48 7.13
N THR A 18 -17.71 20.83 7.04
CA THR A 18 -18.19 21.72 8.08
C THR A 18 -18.75 23.00 7.48
N ASN A 19 -19.68 23.64 8.21
CA ASN A 19 -20.20 24.99 7.89
C ASN A 19 -19.48 26.09 8.66
N LEU A 20 -18.46 25.76 9.44
CA LEU A 20 -17.62 26.73 10.14
C LEU A 20 -16.80 27.56 9.12
N LYS A 21 -16.74 28.88 9.35
CA LYS A 21 -15.87 29.76 8.57
C LYS A 21 -14.45 29.64 9.13
N LEU A 22 -13.66 28.77 8.52
CA LEU A 22 -12.25 28.58 8.87
C LEU A 22 -11.37 29.45 7.96
N LYS A 23 -10.29 30.01 8.54
CA LYS A 23 -9.23 30.63 7.75
C LYS A 23 -8.46 29.53 7.01
N THR A 24 -8.19 29.75 5.73
CA THR A 24 -7.34 28.84 4.94
C THR A 24 -5.89 28.94 5.40
N ASP A 25 -5.21 27.80 5.40
CA ASP A 25 -3.77 27.75 5.61
C ASP A 25 -3.00 28.36 4.43
N GLU A 26 -1.80 28.81 4.69
CA GLU A 26 -0.88 29.26 3.63
C GLU A 26 -0.30 28.04 2.89
N PRO A 27 -0.07 28.15 1.56
CA PRO A 27 0.58 27.09 0.80
C PRO A 27 1.96 26.76 1.37
N THR A 28 2.29 25.48 1.42
CA THR A 28 3.63 25.03 1.79
C THR A 28 4.51 24.83 0.55
N ASP A 29 5.82 25.00 0.70
CA ASP A 29 6.77 24.75 -0.37
C ASP A 29 6.72 23.29 -0.85
N ASN A 30 6.80 23.11 -2.15
CA ASN A 30 6.99 21.79 -2.71
C ASN A 30 8.43 21.31 -2.42
N LYS A 31 8.53 20.28 -1.58
CA LYS A 31 9.82 19.68 -1.21
C LYS A 31 10.26 18.54 -2.16
N CYS A 32 9.38 18.12 -3.07
CA CYS A 32 9.66 17.08 -4.08
C CYS A 32 10.19 17.73 -5.36
N SER A 33 11.49 18.00 -5.43
CA SER A 33 12.14 18.59 -6.61
C SER A 33 13.21 17.63 -7.15
N ASN A 34 13.25 17.41 -8.46
CA ASN A 34 14.29 16.66 -9.19
C ASN A 34 14.70 15.29 -8.62
N CYS A 35 13.86 14.67 -7.79
CA CYS A 35 14.10 13.37 -7.19
C CYS A 35 13.17 12.33 -7.81
N ASN A 36 13.74 11.29 -8.45
CA ASN A 36 13.00 10.24 -9.15
C ASN A 36 12.98 8.89 -8.40
N LYS A 37 13.43 8.84 -7.14
CA LYS A 37 13.57 7.57 -6.40
C LYS A 37 12.30 6.75 -6.30
N CYS A 38 11.13 7.38 -6.13
CA CYS A 38 9.85 6.67 -6.12
C CYS A 38 9.45 6.13 -7.49
N ILE A 39 9.87 6.78 -8.57
CA ILE A 39 9.64 6.33 -9.94
C ILE A 39 10.52 5.11 -10.24
N GLU A 40 11.81 5.20 -9.91
CA GLU A 40 12.81 4.14 -10.09
C GLU A 40 12.48 2.90 -9.24
N ALA A 41 11.95 3.10 -8.04
CA ALA A 41 11.56 2.01 -7.13
C ALA A 41 10.24 1.33 -7.52
N CYS A 42 9.44 1.91 -8.42
CA CYS A 42 8.13 1.34 -8.78
C CYS A 42 8.28 0.12 -9.68
N PRO A 43 7.97 -1.12 -9.22
CA PRO A 43 8.21 -2.34 -10.01
C PRO A 43 7.44 -2.37 -11.32
N THR A 44 6.27 -1.72 -11.36
CA THR A 44 5.34 -1.74 -12.50
C THR A 44 5.37 -0.44 -13.31
N SER A 45 6.24 0.51 -12.96
CA SER A 45 6.30 1.83 -13.59
C SER A 45 4.93 2.55 -13.59
N ALA A 46 4.17 2.38 -12.50
CA ALA A 46 2.90 3.09 -12.29
C ALA A 46 3.10 4.60 -12.10
N LEU A 47 4.29 5.02 -11.64
CA LEU A 47 4.70 6.43 -11.55
C LEU A 47 5.58 6.77 -12.73
N THR A 48 5.33 7.89 -13.39
CA THR A 48 6.07 8.31 -14.58
C THR A 48 6.87 9.60 -14.33
N PRO A 49 7.97 9.85 -15.07
CA PRO A 49 8.83 11.03 -14.89
C PRO A 49 8.09 12.37 -15.11
N ASP A 50 7.04 12.37 -15.90
CA ASP A 50 6.18 13.55 -16.15
C ASP A 50 5.13 13.78 -15.03
N GLY A 51 5.25 13.04 -13.92
CA GLY A 51 4.41 13.21 -12.73
C GLY A 51 3.04 12.54 -12.80
N ARG A 52 2.74 11.76 -13.85
CA ARG A 52 1.50 11.00 -13.94
C ARG A 52 1.55 9.73 -13.09
N PHE A 53 0.39 9.27 -12.67
CA PHE A 53 0.19 8.03 -11.96
C PHE A 53 -0.89 7.19 -12.65
N ASP A 54 -0.52 5.97 -13.05
CA ASP A 54 -1.44 4.98 -13.59
C ASP A 54 -1.83 3.98 -12.49
N ALA A 55 -3.01 4.18 -11.91
CA ALA A 55 -3.51 3.32 -10.85
C ALA A 55 -3.65 1.85 -11.29
N ASN A 56 -3.98 1.59 -12.58
CA ASN A 56 -4.15 0.23 -13.09
C ASN A 56 -2.85 -0.59 -13.12
N LYS A 57 -1.71 0.07 -12.99
CA LYS A 57 -0.40 -0.57 -12.85
C LYS A 57 0.06 -0.66 -11.39
N CYS A 58 -0.58 0.06 -10.46
CA CYS A 58 -0.15 0.07 -9.07
C CYS A 58 -0.41 -1.27 -8.39
N ILE A 59 0.64 -1.90 -7.83
CA ILE A 59 0.50 -3.18 -7.12
C ILE A 59 -0.48 -3.07 -5.96
N SER A 60 -0.51 -1.95 -5.25
CA SER A 60 -1.49 -1.73 -4.19
C SER A 60 -2.92 -1.79 -4.72
N TYR A 61 -3.20 -1.14 -5.86
CA TYR A 61 -4.51 -1.24 -6.52
C TYR A 61 -4.82 -2.67 -6.98
N LEU A 62 -3.87 -3.33 -7.63
CA LEU A 62 -4.05 -4.69 -8.15
C LEU A 62 -4.34 -5.71 -7.06
N THR A 63 -3.66 -5.63 -5.93
CA THR A 63 -3.83 -6.58 -4.82
C THR A 63 -5.01 -6.27 -3.89
N ILE A 64 -5.54 -5.05 -3.93
CA ILE A 64 -6.62 -4.60 -3.02
C ILE A 64 -7.93 -4.37 -3.75
N GLU A 65 -7.94 -3.55 -4.81
CA GLU A 65 -9.17 -3.03 -5.43
C GLU A 65 -9.55 -3.74 -6.73
N TYR A 66 -8.58 -4.22 -7.49
CA TYR A 66 -8.80 -4.82 -8.80
C TYR A 66 -9.56 -6.13 -8.68
N LYS A 67 -10.66 -6.28 -9.42
CA LYS A 67 -11.60 -7.40 -9.30
C LYS A 67 -11.38 -8.51 -10.33
N ASP A 68 -10.77 -8.15 -11.46
CA ASP A 68 -10.53 -9.08 -12.55
C ASP A 68 -9.21 -9.84 -12.40
N GLN A 69 -8.89 -10.68 -13.36
CA GLN A 69 -7.61 -11.36 -13.42
C GLN A 69 -6.49 -10.35 -13.72
N ILE A 70 -5.46 -10.35 -12.88
CA ILE A 70 -4.31 -9.46 -13.03
C ILE A 70 -3.58 -9.84 -14.34
N PRO A 71 -3.28 -8.86 -15.23
CA PRO A 71 -2.52 -9.11 -16.45
C PRO A 71 -1.16 -9.77 -16.16
N ALA A 72 -0.77 -10.73 -16.98
CA ALA A 72 0.42 -11.56 -16.75
C ALA A 72 1.72 -10.74 -16.59
N ASP A 73 1.88 -9.69 -17.41
CA ASP A 73 3.03 -8.78 -17.35
C ASP A 73 3.12 -7.95 -16.06
N LEU A 74 2.02 -7.78 -15.35
CA LEU A 74 1.95 -7.14 -14.04
C LEU A 74 2.03 -8.16 -12.90
N ALA A 75 1.52 -9.37 -13.14
CA ALA A 75 1.49 -10.45 -12.16
C ALA A 75 2.89 -10.82 -11.67
N GLU A 76 3.86 -11.00 -12.57
CA GLU A 76 5.27 -11.27 -12.24
C GLU A 76 5.88 -10.15 -11.37
N LYS A 77 5.55 -8.89 -11.67
CA LYS A 77 6.07 -7.72 -10.96
C LYS A 77 5.53 -7.52 -9.55
N ILE A 78 4.45 -8.22 -9.21
CA ILE A 78 3.94 -8.25 -7.82
C ILE A 78 4.98 -8.90 -6.89
N GLY A 79 5.72 -9.90 -7.38
CA GLY A 79 6.69 -10.63 -6.57
C GLY A 79 6.00 -11.28 -5.36
N ALA A 80 6.53 -11.06 -4.16
CA ALA A 80 5.98 -11.61 -2.91
C ALA A 80 4.98 -10.68 -2.18
N ARG A 81 4.45 -9.64 -2.84
CA ARG A 81 3.59 -8.63 -2.20
C ARG A 81 2.14 -9.10 -2.11
N LEU A 82 1.82 -9.75 -1.00
CA LEU A 82 0.49 -10.33 -0.77
C LEU A 82 -0.63 -9.29 -0.69
N PHE A 83 -0.36 -8.12 -0.13
CA PHE A 83 -1.33 -7.06 0.11
C PHE A 83 -0.65 -5.69 0.13
N GLY A 84 -1.01 -4.81 -0.78
CA GLY A 84 -0.42 -3.48 -0.88
C GLY A 84 1.01 -3.46 -1.42
N CYS A 85 1.55 -2.25 -1.54
CA CYS A 85 2.92 -2.02 -1.99
C CYS A 85 3.35 -0.62 -1.54
N ASP A 86 4.44 -0.53 -0.81
CA ASP A 86 4.97 0.73 -0.26
C ASP A 86 6.33 1.12 -0.83
N GLU A 87 6.79 0.50 -1.94
CA GLU A 87 8.11 0.74 -2.52
C GLU A 87 8.38 2.23 -2.80
N CYS A 88 7.40 2.94 -3.36
CA CYS A 88 7.52 4.37 -3.60
C CYS A 88 7.60 5.21 -2.33
N LEU A 89 6.93 4.78 -1.25
CA LEU A 89 6.99 5.44 0.06
C LEU A 89 8.32 5.16 0.76
N LEU A 90 8.78 3.90 0.71
CA LEU A 90 10.05 3.48 1.31
C LEU A 90 11.26 4.12 0.62
N ALA A 91 11.22 4.26 -0.70
CA ALA A 91 12.28 4.92 -1.48
C ALA A 91 12.36 6.44 -1.24
N CYS A 92 11.31 7.05 -0.68
CA CYS A 92 11.28 8.50 -0.49
C CYS A 92 12.29 8.94 0.57
N PRO A 93 13.17 9.93 0.29
CA PRO A 93 14.13 10.43 1.27
C PRO A 93 13.49 10.98 2.55
N TYR A 94 12.28 11.53 2.44
CA TYR A 94 11.53 12.04 3.60
C TYR A 94 11.01 10.94 4.52
N ASN A 95 11.02 9.68 4.07
CA ASN A 95 10.64 8.56 4.93
C ASN A 95 11.73 8.19 5.95
N LYS A 96 13.01 8.48 5.65
CA LYS A 96 14.14 8.09 6.54
C LYS A 96 14.07 8.71 7.92
N ASN A 97 13.58 9.94 8.01
CA ASN A 97 13.52 10.71 9.26
C ASN A 97 12.07 10.86 9.76
N ALA A 98 11.14 10.11 9.17
CA ALA A 98 9.76 10.12 9.60
C ALA A 98 9.66 9.62 11.05
N PRO A 99 8.96 10.33 11.94
CA PRO A 99 8.76 9.88 13.31
C PRO A 99 7.89 8.62 13.34
N VAL A 100 8.12 7.76 14.32
CA VAL A 100 7.25 6.63 14.58
C VAL A 100 5.86 7.14 14.98
N CYS A 101 4.82 6.54 14.41
CA CYS A 101 3.43 6.86 14.76
C CYS A 101 3.19 6.56 16.25
N LYS A 102 2.68 7.54 16.98
CA LYS A 102 2.36 7.42 18.42
C LYS A 102 0.84 7.34 18.67
N ASN A 103 0.03 7.33 17.63
CA ASN A 103 -1.41 7.20 17.79
C ASN A 103 -1.77 5.77 18.21
N ALA A 104 -2.38 5.63 19.39
CA ALA A 104 -2.76 4.35 19.99
C ALA A 104 -3.81 3.57 19.19
N ASP A 105 -4.56 4.24 18.31
CA ASP A 105 -5.54 3.60 17.42
C ASP A 105 -4.87 2.74 16.32
N PHE A 106 -3.59 2.98 16.03
CA PHE A 106 -2.79 2.16 15.11
C PHE A 106 -2.05 1.06 15.87
N THR A 107 -2.80 0.04 16.27
CA THR A 107 -2.23 -1.12 16.97
C THR A 107 -1.43 -2.01 16.00
N PHE A 108 -0.20 -2.34 16.36
CA PHE A 108 0.59 -3.33 15.64
C PHE A 108 0.23 -4.75 16.06
N TYR A 109 -0.06 -5.60 15.10
CA TYR A 109 -0.38 -7.03 15.30
C TYR A 109 0.73 -7.90 14.70
N PRO A 110 1.66 -8.42 15.52
CA PRO A 110 2.82 -9.18 15.03
C PRO A 110 2.46 -10.40 14.17
N ASN A 111 1.38 -11.10 14.50
CA ASN A 111 0.87 -12.25 13.77
C ASN A 111 0.30 -11.93 12.38
N ARG A 112 0.15 -10.64 12.04
CA ARG A 112 -0.33 -10.18 10.73
C ARG A 112 0.79 -9.61 9.87
N ALA A 113 1.94 -9.28 10.47
CA ALA A 113 3.04 -8.61 9.80
C ALA A 113 3.77 -9.51 8.79
N PHE A 114 3.78 -10.82 9.06
CA PHE A 114 4.48 -11.81 8.23
C PHE A 114 3.54 -12.98 7.95
N ALA A 115 2.71 -12.83 6.94
CA ALA A 115 1.80 -13.90 6.53
C ALA A 115 2.56 -15.01 5.79
N ASN A 116 2.43 -16.24 6.26
CA ASN A 116 2.91 -17.40 5.52
C ASN A 116 1.95 -17.71 4.37
N LEU A 117 2.41 -17.60 3.14
CA LEU A 117 1.59 -17.78 1.94
C LEU A 117 0.91 -19.15 1.91
N LYS A 118 1.61 -20.22 2.31
CA LYS A 118 1.05 -21.58 2.35
C LYS A 118 -0.03 -21.73 3.41
N GLU A 119 0.05 -21.02 4.51
CA GLU A 119 -1.00 -20.99 5.54
C GLU A 119 -2.22 -20.20 5.07
N VAL A 120 -2.01 -19.08 4.35
CA VAL A 120 -3.10 -18.32 3.73
C VAL A 120 -3.91 -19.19 2.76
N LEU A 121 -3.27 -20.05 1.97
CA LEU A 121 -3.97 -20.95 1.05
C LEU A 121 -4.85 -21.99 1.77
N LYS A 122 -4.46 -22.40 2.96
CA LYS A 122 -5.18 -23.40 3.76
C LYS A 122 -6.17 -22.77 4.77
N MET A 123 -6.14 -21.46 4.94
CA MET A 123 -6.92 -20.72 5.93
C MET A 123 -8.43 -20.92 5.68
N THR A 124 -9.21 -21.19 6.70
CA THR A 124 -10.67 -21.20 6.62
C THR A 124 -11.26 -19.79 6.73
N GLU A 125 -12.52 -19.61 6.31
CA GLU A 125 -13.24 -18.33 6.49
C GLU A 125 -13.31 -17.92 7.97
N GLU A 126 -13.49 -18.88 8.88
CA GLU A 126 -13.51 -18.61 10.31
C GLU A 126 -12.16 -18.09 10.82
N GLN A 127 -11.07 -18.74 10.40
CA GLN A 127 -9.71 -18.31 10.73
C GLN A 127 -9.40 -16.91 10.16
N PHE A 128 -9.80 -16.66 8.92
CA PHE A 128 -9.64 -15.36 8.27
C PHE A 128 -10.38 -14.27 9.02
N ASN A 129 -11.66 -14.48 9.31
CA ASN A 129 -12.49 -13.53 10.03
C ASN A 129 -11.97 -13.26 11.44
N THR A 130 -11.54 -14.29 12.16
CA THR A 130 -10.95 -14.13 13.50
C THR A 130 -9.65 -13.32 13.46
N MET A 131 -8.79 -13.61 12.46
CA MET A 131 -7.48 -12.96 12.37
C MET A 131 -7.59 -11.50 11.88
N PHE A 132 -8.49 -11.22 10.93
CA PHE A 132 -8.50 -9.96 10.18
C PHE A 132 -9.74 -9.08 10.38
N PHE A 133 -10.65 -9.39 11.36
CA PHE A 133 -11.92 -8.69 11.56
C PHE A 133 -11.81 -7.16 11.66
N ASN A 134 -10.69 -6.64 12.21
CA ASN A 134 -10.40 -5.21 12.36
C ASN A 134 -9.22 -4.74 11.49
N SER A 135 -9.08 -5.33 10.32
CA SER A 135 -7.99 -5.06 9.38
C SER A 135 -8.53 -4.68 8.01
N PRO A 136 -7.82 -3.87 7.22
CA PRO A 136 -8.16 -3.64 5.81
C PRO A 136 -8.29 -4.92 4.98
N LEU A 137 -7.63 -6.02 5.38
CA LEU A 137 -7.75 -7.34 4.76
C LEU A 137 -9.17 -7.90 4.83
N ALA A 138 -9.95 -7.60 5.88
CA ALA A 138 -11.35 -8.03 5.97
C ALA A 138 -12.18 -7.56 4.76
N ARG A 139 -11.87 -6.39 4.20
CA ARG A 139 -12.59 -5.79 3.07
C ARG A 139 -12.37 -6.54 1.75
N ILE A 140 -11.18 -7.11 1.53
CA ILE A 140 -10.89 -7.84 0.29
C ILE A 140 -11.40 -9.29 0.31
N GLY A 141 -11.58 -9.87 1.50
CA GLY A 141 -12.02 -11.25 1.69
C GLY A 141 -10.95 -12.30 1.46
N LEU A 142 -11.21 -13.50 1.96
CA LEU A 142 -10.27 -14.63 1.90
C LEU A 142 -9.97 -15.06 0.46
N GLN A 143 -10.97 -15.06 -0.44
CA GLN A 143 -10.76 -15.51 -1.82
C GLN A 143 -9.73 -14.65 -2.56
N LYS A 144 -9.83 -13.32 -2.46
CA LYS A 144 -8.86 -12.40 -3.08
C LYS A 144 -7.47 -12.59 -2.48
N LEU A 145 -7.39 -12.75 -1.16
CA LEU A 145 -6.11 -12.98 -0.47
C LEU A 145 -5.45 -14.28 -0.93
N ARG A 146 -6.22 -15.37 -1.10
CA ARG A 146 -5.72 -16.65 -1.62
C ARG A 146 -5.22 -16.53 -3.06
N THR A 147 -5.99 -15.92 -3.95
CA THR A 147 -5.57 -15.72 -5.35
C THR A 147 -4.24 -14.95 -5.41
N THR A 148 -4.07 -13.92 -4.58
CA THR A 148 -2.80 -13.19 -4.54
C THR A 148 -1.68 -14.03 -3.92
N ALA A 149 -1.98 -14.88 -2.91
CA ALA A 149 -0.98 -15.77 -2.31
C ALA A 149 -0.49 -16.85 -3.30
N GLU A 150 -1.36 -17.41 -4.12
CA GLU A 150 -1.00 -18.33 -5.22
C GLU A 150 -0.05 -17.64 -6.20
N LEU A 151 -0.39 -16.42 -6.63
CA LEU A 151 0.44 -15.62 -7.51
C LEU A 151 1.82 -15.34 -6.90
N CYS A 152 1.87 -14.92 -5.63
CA CYS A 152 3.13 -14.69 -4.94
C CYS A 152 4.00 -15.95 -4.85
N LEU A 153 3.38 -17.12 -4.59
CA LEU A 153 4.12 -18.40 -4.56
C LEU A 153 4.72 -18.75 -5.91
N THR A 154 3.99 -18.57 -7.00
CA THR A 154 4.51 -18.77 -8.35
C THR A 154 5.73 -17.87 -8.59
N ASN A 155 5.62 -16.60 -8.27
CA ASN A 155 6.70 -15.62 -8.49
C ASN A 155 7.98 -15.87 -7.67
N ILE A 156 7.92 -16.57 -6.53
CA ILE A 156 9.11 -16.86 -5.70
C ILE A 156 9.70 -18.24 -5.94
N THR A 157 9.03 -19.09 -6.73
CA THR A 157 9.51 -20.44 -7.06
C THR A 157 10.14 -20.54 -8.45
N GLU A 158 9.93 -19.55 -9.29
CA GLU A 158 10.62 -19.34 -10.57
C GLU A 158 11.92 -18.55 -10.36
#